data_8248ada8a2d7ef7f58f41ad0b61844fb
#
_entry.id   8248ada8a2d7ef7f58f41ad0b61844fb
#
_cell.length_a   1.000
_cell.length_b   1.000
_cell.length_c   1.000
_cell.angle_alpha   90.00
_cell.angle_beta   90.00
_cell.angle_gamma   90.00
#
_symmetry.space_group_name_H-M   'P 1'
#
loop_
_entity.id
_entity.type
_entity.pdbx_description
1 polymer ?
#
loop_
_entity_poly.entity_id
_entity_poly.type
_entity_poly.pdbx_seq_one_letter_code
_entity_poly.pdbx_strand_id
1 'polypeptide(L)'
;MKITVRLDDITPDMDWERFLKFKALLDRYQVKPLIGVVPDNRDENLVKKELSAEEKKLSEGFWEYIKSLKEDGWVIAMHGFRHIYSTKKGGCFPLNNFSEFAGLPFARQQEMLTEGKAILHEKGIETDIFMAPAHSYDKNTWKALRAAGFRALTDGFGEKPYRYAGLDFYPISFRLGSTLKKKSGYSTMVVHTNTVSDEDLKRYEGYFQREGVAWISFEEYLGLPKTEKSLPGRWKEFWMAKGKYLIGKLRG
;
A
#
# COMPACT_ATOMS: atom_id res chain seq x y z
N MET A 1 -17.28 5.08 11.47
CA MET A 1 -16.16 5.15 10.49
C MET A 1 -15.81 3.75 10.04
N LYS A 2 -15.64 3.47 8.72
CA LYS A 2 -15.19 2.16 8.23
C LYS A 2 -13.72 2.25 7.81
N ILE A 3 -12.89 1.33 8.30
CA ILE A 3 -11.44 1.30 8.07
C ILE A 3 -11.04 -0.07 7.53
N THR A 4 -10.19 -0.07 6.52
CA THR A 4 -9.48 -1.26 6.08
C THR A 4 -7.98 -1.14 6.36
N VAL A 5 -7.24 -2.22 6.19
CA VAL A 5 -5.79 -2.29 6.45
C VAL A 5 -5.04 -2.56 5.15
N ARG A 6 -3.90 -1.93 5.00
CA ARG A 6 -2.93 -2.22 3.94
C ARG A 6 -1.56 -2.42 4.58
N LEU A 7 -0.89 -3.50 4.19
CA LEU A 7 0.49 -3.79 4.59
C LEU A 7 1.40 -3.53 3.41
N ASP A 8 2.37 -2.65 3.59
CA ASP A 8 3.36 -2.30 2.58
C ASP A 8 4.62 -3.19 2.75
N ASP A 9 5.49 -3.19 1.76
CA ASP A 9 6.85 -3.77 1.82
C ASP A 9 6.91 -5.28 2.04
N ILE A 10 6.01 -6.03 1.41
CA ILE A 10 5.98 -7.50 1.52
C ILE A 10 6.97 -8.11 0.53
N THR A 11 8.02 -8.74 1.06
CA THR A 11 9.13 -9.34 0.30
C THR A 11 9.50 -10.71 0.88
N PRO A 12 10.20 -11.59 0.13
CA PRO A 12 10.65 -12.88 0.64
C PRO A 12 11.50 -12.78 1.90
N ASP A 13 12.37 -11.75 1.97
CA ASP A 13 13.35 -11.58 3.05
C ASP A 13 12.93 -10.54 4.09
N MET A 14 11.63 -10.24 4.20
CA MET A 14 11.08 -9.33 5.20
C MET A 14 11.28 -9.85 6.63
N ASP A 15 11.01 -9.04 7.64
CA ASP A 15 10.94 -9.48 9.03
C ASP A 15 9.66 -10.32 9.25
N TRP A 16 9.80 -11.64 9.04
CA TRP A 16 8.71 -12.61 9.16
C TRP A 16 8.12 -12.67 10.57
N GLU A 17 8.94 -12.52 11.60
CA GLU A 17 8.47 -12.54 12.98
C GLU A 17 7.48 -11.39 13.24
N ARG A 18 7.84 -10.18 12.83
CA ARG A 18 6.98 -9.00 12.98
C ARG A 18 5.74 -9.10 12.10
N PHE A 19 5.90 -9.58 10.86
CA PHE A 19 4.77 -9.80 9.97
C PHE A 19 3.77 -10.79 10.58
N LEU A 20 4.23 -11.95 11.09
CA LEU A 20 3.37 -12.97 11.68
C LEU A 20 2.69 -12.50 12.98
N LYS A 21 3.39 -11.71 13.82
CA LYS A 21 2.78 -11.07 14.99
C LYS A 21 1.64 -10.13 14.59
N PHE A 22 1.85 -9.31 13.56
CA PHE A 22 0.80 -8.42 13.07
C PHE A 22 -0.34 -9.19 12.39
N LYS A 23 -0.01 -10.23 11.61
CA LYS A 23 -1.02 -11.14 11.04
C LYS A 23 -1.90 -11.78 12.11
N ALA A 24 -1.30 -12.29 13.19
CA ALA A 24 -2.06 -12.88 14.29
C ALA A 24 -3.04 -11.86 14.93
N LEU A 25 -2.65 -10.58 14.98
CA LEU A 25 -3.54 -9.52 15.43
C LEU A 25 -4.72 -9.33 14.44
N LEU A 26 -4.44 -9.28 13.13
CA LEU A 26 -5.49 -9.18 12.11
C LEU A 26 -6.45 -10.37 12.14
N ASP A 27 -5.94 -11.59 12.31
CA ASP A 27 -6.74 -12.81 12.39
C ASP A 27 -7.68 -12.78 13.60
N ARG A 28 -7.20 -12.32 14.77
CA ARG A 28 -7.99 -12.16 16.00
C ARG A 28 -9.21 -11.26 15.79
N TYR A 29 -9.04 -10.18 15.01
CA TYR A 29 -10.11 -9.23 14.72
C TYR A 29 -10.79 -9.50 13.37
N GLN A 30 -10.50 -10.61 12.72
CA GLN A 30 -11.07 -11.04 11.43
C GLN A 30 -10.93 -9.98 10.32
N VAL A 31 -9.83 -9.24 10.32
CA VAL A 31 -9.54 -8.22 9.32
C VAL A 31 -8.74 -8.83 8.18
N LYS A 32 -9.28 -8.77 6.96
CA LYS A 32 -8.61 -9.22 5.72
C LYS A 32 -8.06 -8.00 4.98
N PRO A 33 -6.71 -7.79 5.02
CA PRO A 33 -6.07 -6.60 4.48
C PRO A 33 -5.78 -6.70 2.98
N LEU A 34 -5.24 -5.61 2.43
CA LEU A 34 -4.45 -5.64 1.20
C LEU A 34 -2.97 -5.70 1.58
N ILE A 35 -2.20 -6.51 0.84
CA ILE A 35 -0.74 -6.57 0.94
C ILE A 35 -0.09 -6.07 -0.35
N GLY A 36 0.94 -5.25 -0.20
CA GLY A 36 1.78 -4.76 -1.28
C GLY A 36 3.01 -5.63 -1.45
N VAL A 37 2.99 -6.50 -2.47
CA VAL A 37 4.09 -7.42 -2.77
C VAL A 37 5.05 -6.75 -3.76
N VAL A 38 6.35 -6.74 -3.43
CA VAL A 38 7.41 -6.25 -4.33
C VAL A 38 7.85 -7.39 -5.26
N PRO A 39 7.71 -7.26 -6.60
CA PRO A 39 7.98 -8.35 -7.53
C PRO A 39 9.43 -8.81 -7.57
N ASP A 40 10.39 -7.88 -7.58
CA ASP A 40 11.85 -8.11 -7.66
C ASP A 40 12.57 -7.18 -6.67
N ASN A 41 12.45 -7.45 -5.36
CA ASN A 41 13.01 -6.57 -4.34
C ASN A 41 14.52 -6.38 -4.50
N ARG A 42 14.97 -5.12 -4.56
CA ARG A 42 16.38 -4.70 -4.58
C ARG A 42 16.69 -3.67 -3.49
N ASP A 43 15.73 -3.38 -2.62
CA ASP A 43 15.92 -2.47 -1.50
C ASP A 43 16.44 -3.26 -0.28
N GLU A 44 17.71 -3.02 0.05
CA GLU A 44 18.37 -3.66 1.20
C GLU A 44 17.69 -3.31 2.54
N ASN A 45 16.95 -2.20 2.62
CA ASN A 45 16.20 -1.83 3.82
C ASN A 45 14.99 -2.74 4.07
N LEU A 46 14.55 -3.47 3.05
CA LEU A 46 13.45 -4.44 3.15
C LEU A 46 13.94 -5.88 3.37
N VAL A 47 15.23 -6.06 3.61
CA VAL A 47 15.87 -7.36 3.84
C VAL A 47 16.29 -7.47 5.29
N LYS A 48 15.77 -8.46 6.00
CA LYS A 48 16.25 -8.83 7.34
C LYS A 48 17.58 -9.55 7.21
N LYS A 49 18.64 -8.99 7.80
CA LYS A 49 20.02 -9.48 7.64
C LYS A 49 20.24 -10.92 8.09
N GLU A 50 19.55 -11.32 9.15
CA GLU A 50 19.66 -12.67 9.73
C GLU A 50 18.26 -13.25 9.91
N LEU A 51 17.94 -14.26 9.09
CA LEU A 51 16.72 -15.03 9.21
C LEU A 51 16.98 -16.28 10.08
N SER A 52 16.06 -16.58 10.99
CA SER A 52 16.01 -17.86 11.70
C SER A 52 15.77 -19.02 10.73
N ALA A 53 15.91 -20.26 11.19
CA ALA A 53 15.65 -21.44 10.36
C ALA A 53 14.18 -21.48 9.87
N GLU A 54 13.25 -21.07 10.72
CA GLU A 54 11.83 -20.97 10.39
C GLU A 54 11.56 -19.87 9.36
N GLU A 55 12.17 -18.71 9.53
CA GLU A 55 12.01 -17.59 8.60
C GLU A 55 12.62 -17.90 7.22
N LYS A 56 13.73 -18.64 7.15
CA LYS A 56 14.31 -19.12 5.89
C LYS A 56 13.33 -20.01 5.13
N LYS A 57 12.66 -20.93 5.80
CA LYS A 57 11.62 -21.78 5.17
C LYS A 57 10.46 -20.95 4.64
N LEU A 58 10.04 -19.92 5.37
CA LEU A 58 8.99 -18.99 4.93
C LEU A 58 9.45 -18.15 3.73
N SER A 59 10.71 -17.67 3.74
CA SER A 59 11.31 -16.96 2.61
C SER A 59 11.38 -17.85 1.35
N GLU A 60 11.84 -19.09 1.47
CA GLU A 60 11.88 -20.06 0.37
C GLU A 60 10.48 -20.39 -0.15
N GLY A 61 9.49 -20.53 0.73
CA GLY A 61 8.08 -20.78 0.41
C GLY A 61 7.23 -19.53 0.17
N PHE A 62 7.83 -18.35 0.03
CA PHE A 62 7.15 -17.05 0.01
C PHE A 62 5.96 -16.99 -0.94
N TRP A 63 6.14 -17.40 -2.19
CA TRP A 63 5.10 -17.25 -3.21
C TRP A 63 3.89 -18.14 -2.94
N GLU A 64 4.12 -19.35 -2.44
CA GLU A 64 3.03 -20.24 -2.01
C GLU A 64 2.28 -19.66 -0.80
N TYR A 65 3.04 -19.07 0.14
CA TYR A 65 2.45 -18.40 1.29
C TYR A 65 1.58 -17.21 0.87
N ILE A 66 2.05 -16.36 -0.08
CA ILE A 66 1.26 -15.24 -0.62
C ILE A 66 -0.03 -15.73 -1.31
N LYS A 67 0.04 -16.84 -2.05
CA LYS A 67 -1.15 -17.45 -2.67
C LYS A 67 -2.14 -17.94 -1.61
N SER A 68 -1.66 -18.58 -0.54
CA SER A 68 -2.54 -19.01 0.56
C SER A 68 -3.23 -17.84 1.26
N LEU A 69 -2.57 -16.70 1.42
CA LEU A 69 -3.21 -15.49 1.94
C LEU A 69 -4.33 -14.98 1.02
N LYS A 70 -4.12 -15.05 -0.30
CA LYS A 70 -5.16 -14.69 -1.28
C LYS A 70 -6.37 -15.61 -1.18
N GLU A 71 -6.16 -16.92 -1.07
CA GLU A 71 -7.23 -17.91 -0.84
C GLU A 71 -7.99 -17.65 0.47
N ASP A 72 -7.28 -17.14 1.49
CA ASP A 72 -7.86 -16.73 2.78
C ASP A 72 -8.55 -15.34 2.73
N GLY A 73 -8.72 -14.75 1.54
CA GLY A 73 -9.46 -13.50 1.33
C GLY A 73 -8.63 -12.23 1.51
N TRP A 74 -7.30 -12.32 1.51
CA TRP A 74 -6.44 -11.16 1.45
C TRP A 74 -6.35 -10.66 0.01
N VAL A 75 -6.25 -9.34 -0.16
CA VAL A 75 -6.06 -8.74 -1.48
C VAL A 75 -4.57 -8.50 -1.74
N ILE A 76 -4.12 -8.79 -2.96
CA ILE A 76 -2.72 -8.58 -3.35
C ILE A 76 -2.64 -7.37 -4.29
N ALA A 77 -1.72 -6.45 -4.02
CA ALA A 77 -1.32 -5.37 -4.91
C ALA A 77 0.16 -5.52 -5.29
N MET A 78 0.52 -5.06 -6.46
CA MET A 78 1.92 -4.88 -6.86
C MET A 78 2.48 -3.62 -6.20
N HIS A 79 3.51 -3.75 -5.36
CA HIS A 79 4.16 -2.65 -4.65
C HIS A 79 5.44 -2.20 -5.35
N GLY A 80 5.28 -1.27 -6.28
CA GLY A 80 6.38 -0.87 -7.14
C GLY A 80 6.87 -1.99 -8.05
N PHE A 81 8.15 -1.97 -8.38
CA PHE A 81 8.84 -3.01 -9.14
C PHE A 81 10.00 -3.60 -8.34
N ARG A 82 11.00 -2.78 -8.00
CA ARG A 82 12.22 -3.17 -7.25
C ARG A 82 12.36 -2.47 -5.92
N HIS A 83 11.46 -1.55 -5.63
CA HIS A 83 11.47 -0.68 -4.47
C HIS A 83 12.72 0.23 -4.38
N ILE A 84 13.32 0.57 -5.53
CA ILE A 84 14.51 1.44 -5.63
C ILE A 84 14.12 2.87 -6.01
N TYR A 85 14.41 3.81 -5.14
CA TYR A 85 14.12 5.23 -5.38
C TYR A 85 15.16 5.87 -6.30
N SER A 86 14.82 6.01 -7.58
CA SER A 86 15.71 6.51 -8.65
C SER A 86 15.59 8.01 -8.90
N THR A 87 14.54 8.66 -8.38
CA THR A 87 14.30 10.09 -8.61
C THR A 87 14.03 10.85 -7.32
N LYS A 88 14.25 12.18 -7.35
CA LYS A 88 13.89 13.11 -6.25
C LYS A 88 12.60 13.87 -6.59
N LYS A 89 11.53 13.12 -6.98
CA LYS A 89 10.23 13.67 -7.39
C LYS A 89 9.09 13.03 -6.59
N GLY A 90 8.31 13.85 -5.89
CA GLY A 90 7.11 13.37 -5.17
C GLY A 90 5.86 13.22 -6.06
N GLY A 91 5.93 13.71 -7.30
CA GLY A 91 4.86 13.56 -8.28
C GLY A 91 3.54 14.26 -7.93
N CYS A 92 2.43 13.58 -8.20
CA CYS A 92 1.07 14.11 -8.02
C CYS A 92 0.49 13.91 -6.62
N PHE A 93 1.18 13.13 -5.77
CA PHE A 93 0.80 12.89 -4.37
C PHE A 93 2.06 12.95 -3.48
N PRO A 94 2.64 14.16 -3.30
CA PRO A 94 3.98 14.36 -2.75
C PRO A 94 4.01 14.24 -1.22
N LEU A 95 3.76 13.05 -0.68
CA LEU A 95 4.00 12.70 0.72
C LEU A 95 5.51 12.56 1.01
N ASN A 96 6.29 12.26 -0.03
CA ASN A 96 7.74 12.20 -0.04
C ASN A 96 8.29 12.97 -1.24
N ASN A 97 9.60 13.19 -1.27
CA ASN A 97 10.30 13.85 -2.38
C ASN A 97 11.21 12.91 -3.16
N PHE A 98 11.00 11.61 -3.04
CA PHE A 98 11.70 10.56 -3.77
C PHE A 98 10.69 9.56 -4.33
N SER A 99 11.06 8.86 -5.39
CA SER A 99 10.18 7.92 -6.07
C SER A 99 10.94 6.87 -6.85
N GLU A 100 10.32 5.70 -6.96
CA GLU A 100 10.72 4.69 -7.93
C GLU A 100 10.21 5.05 -9.34
N PHE A 101 9.05 5.70 -9.47
CA PHE A 101 8.36 5.96 -10.74
C PHE A 101 8.30 7.44 -11.14
N ALA A 102 7.83 8.32 -10.25
CA ALA A 102 7.57 9.71 -10.60
C ALA A 102 8.84 10.41 -11.11
N GLY A 103 8.73 11.09 -12.25
CA GLY A 103 9.84 11.78 -12.91
C GLY A 103 10.57 10.96 -13.97
N LEU A 104 10.28 9.67 -14.10
CA LEU A 104 10.77 8.83 -15.19
C LEU A 104 9.93 9.04 -16.47
N PRO A 105 10.53 8.80 -17.67
CA PRO A 105 9.76 8.76 -18.91
C PRO A 105 8.66 7.70 -18.89
N PHE A 106 7.56 7.94 -19.61
CA PHE A 106 6.43 7.01 -19.72
C PHE A 106 6.87 5.59 -20.12
N ALA A 107 7.69 5.47 -21.16
CA ALA A 107 8.14 4.15 -21.65
C ALA A 107 8.88 3.34 -20.56
N ARG A 108 9.75 4.02 -19.77
CA ARG A 108 10.46 3.34 -18.68
C ARG A 108 9.52 2.90 -17.56
N GLN A 109 8.55 3.74 -17.18
CA GLN A 109 7.55 3.36 -16.18
C GLN A 109 6.68 2.20 -16.67
N GLN A 110 6.29 2.20 -17.95
CA GLN A 110 5.51 1.12 -18.55
C GLN A 110 6.28 -0.20 -18.57
N GLU A 111 7.56 -0.18 -18.96
CA GLU A 111 8.45 -1.34 -18.93
C GLU A 111 8.51 -1.95 -17.52
N MET A 112 8.82 -1.14 -16.50
CA MET A 112 8.90 -1.58 -15.10
C MET A 112 7.60 -2.22 -14.61
N LEU A 113 6.46 -1.62 -14.94
CA LEU A 113 5.15 -2.15 -14.55
C LEU A 113 4.80 -3.47 -15.27
N THR A 114 5.17 -3.58 -16.54
CA THR A 114 4.95 -4.80 -17.33
C THR A 114 5.84 -5.94 -16.84
N GLU A 115 7.13 -5.67 -16.59
CA GLU A 115 8.06 -6.65 -16.03
C GLU A 115 7.62 -7.12 -14.64
N GLY A 116 7.29 -6.19 -13.73
CA GLY A 116 6.84 -6.54 -12.39
C GLY A 116 5.56 -7.37 -12.41
N LYS A 117 4.60 -7.05 -13.28
CA LYS A 117 3.38 -7.83 -13.46
C LYS A 117 3.64 -9.22 -14.03
N ALA A 118 4.59 -9.34 -14.97
CA ALA A 118 5.00 -10.62 -15.54
C ALA A 118 5.62 -11.52 -14.47
N ILE A 119 6.49 -10.99 -13.61
CA ILE A 119 7.07 -11.75 -12.49
C ILE A 119 5.97 -12.26 -11.55
N LEU A 120 5.01 -11.43 -11.16
CA LEU A 120 3.90 -11.86 -10.31
C LEU A 120 3.07 -12.96 -11.00
N HIS A 121 2.79 -12.80 -12.29
CA HIS A 121 2.07 -13.81 -13.10
C HIS A 121 2.80 -15.16 -13.14
N GLU A 122 4.12 -15.16 -13.37
CA GLU A 122 4.96 -16.38 -13.33
C GLU A 122 4.92 -17.07 -11.96
N LYS A 123 4.69 -16.32 -10.88
CA LYS A 123 4.49 -16.86 -9.53
C LYS A 123 3.04 -17.26 -9.23
N GLY A 124 2.15 -17.20 -10.22
CA GLY A 124 0.73 -17.54 -10.07
C GLY A 124 -0.10 -16.46 -9.38
N ILE A 125 0.37 -15.21 -9.37
CA ILE A 125 -0.33 -14.08 -8.74
C ILE A 125 -0.84 -13.12 -9.80
N GLU A 126 -2.16 -13.01 -9.89
CA GLU A 126 -2.83 -12.03 -10.75
C GLU A 126 -3.31 -10.85 -9.91
N THR A 127 -2.92 -9.65 -10.33
CA THR A 127 -3.40 -8.39 -9.75
C THR A 127 -3.48 -7.28 -10.81
N ASP A 128 -4.45 -6.40 -10.63
CA ASP A 128 -4.60 -5.15 -11.37
C ASP A 128 -4.59 -3.92 -10.43
N ILE A 129 -4.11 -4.14 -9.20
CA ILE A 129 -4.00 -3.13 -8.16
C ILE A 129 -2.53 -2.75 -7.99
N PHE A 130 -2.24 -1.46 -8.08
CA PHE A 130 -0.92 -0.90 -7.85
C PHE A 130 -0.85 -0.17 -6.51
N MET A 131 0.26 -0.33 -5.83
CA MET A 131 0.61 0.38 -4.61
C MET A 131 1.94 1.11 -4.85
N ALA A 132 1.92 2.44 -4.81
CA ALA A 132 3.10 3.22 -5.12
C ALA A 132 4.10 3.25 -3.94
N PRO A 133 5.36 2.81 -4.12
CA PRO A 133 6.41 3.02 -3.13
C PRO A 133 6.56 4.50 -2.78
N ALA A 134 6.78 4.79 -1.50
CA ALA A 134 6.82 6.16 -0.96
C ALA A 134 5.57 7.00 -1.30
N HIS A 135 4.45 6.39 -1.70
CA HIS A 135 3.24 7.07 -2.17
C HIS A 135 3.45 8.02 -3.36
N SER A 136 4.54 7.84 -4.11
CA SER A 136 4.99 8.79 -5.13
C SER A 136 4.70 8.29 -6.54
N TYR A 137 3.90 9.06 -7.29
CA TYR A 137 3.53 8.77 -8.68
C TYR A 137 3.19 10.07 -9.43
N ASP A 138 3.28 10.06 -10.76
CA ASP A 138 2.99 11.21 -11.60
C ASP A 138 1.99 10.90 -12.73
N LYS A 139 1.81 11.86 -13.67
CA LYS A 139 0.90 11.69 -14.80
C LYS A 139 1.34 10.57 -15.75
N ASN A 140 2.66 10.35 -15.89
CA ASN A 140 3.19 9.25 -16.68
C ASN A 140 2.90 7.91 -16.00
N THR A 141 2.97 7.85 -14.65
CA THR A 141 2.61 6.67 -13.88
C THR A 141 1.15 6.28 -14.13
N TRP A 142 0.20 7.22 -14.12
CA TRP A 142 -1.20 6.92 -14.43
C TRP A 142 -1.38 6.34 -15.84
N LYS A 143 -0.68 6.90 -16.84
CA LYS A 143 -0.72 6.39 -18.23
C LYS A 143 -0.11 5.00 -18.32
N ALA A 144 1.03 4.79 -17.68
CA ALA A 144 1.76 3.52 -17.71
C ALA A 144 0.99 2.40 -16.99
N LEU A 145 0.37 2.69 -15.84
CA LEU A 145 -0.50 1.76 -15.12
C LEU A 145 -1.64 1.25 -16.01
N ARG A 146 -2.36 2.16 -16.67
CA ARG A 146 -3.43 1.76 -17.60
C ARG A 146 -2.91 0.94 -18.79
N ALA A 147 -1.77 1.34 -19.35
CA ALA A 147 -1.17 0.63 -20.48
C ALA A 147 -0.70 -0.78 -20.08
N ALA A 148 -0.27 -0.98 -18.84
CA ALA A 148 0.10 -2.27 -18.27
C ALA A 148 -1.12 -3.06 -17.69
N GLY A 149 -2.35 -2.56 -17.87
CA GLY A 149 -3.58 -3.24 -17.45
C GLY A 149 -3.89 -3.17 -15.95
N PHE A 150 -3.34 -2.16 -15.24
CA PHE A 150 -3.78 -1.85 -13.88
C PHE A 150 -5.04 -0.98 -13.91
N ARG A 151 -5.95 -1.22 -12.95
CA ARG A 151 -7.22 -0.49 -12.81
C ARG A 151 -7.31 0.30 -11.52
N ALA A 152 -6.53 -0.05 -10.52
CA ALA A 152 -6.61 0.52 -9.18
C ALA A 152 -5.26 1.00 -8.66
N LEU A 153 -5.30 2.06 -7.84
CA LEU A 153 -4.16 2.61 -7.11
C LEU A 153 -4.58 2.89 -5.66
N THR A 154 -3.79 2.37 -4.71
CA THR A 154 -4.16 2.37 -3.29
C THR A 154 -3.55 3.54 -2.53
N ASP A 155 -3.69 4.74 -3.08
CA ASP A 155 -3.18 5.99 -2.52
C ASP A 155 -4.18 7.13 -2.72
N GLY A 156 -3.85 8.28 -2.18
CA GLY A 156 -4.67 9.48 -2.22
C GLY A 156 -5.35 9.80 -0.90
N PHE A 157 -6.01 10.96 -0.83
CA PHE A 157 -6.81 11.39 0.32
C PHE A 157 -8.27 11.57 -0.06
N GLY A 158 -9.16 11.03 0.75
CA GLY A 158 -10.60 11.09 0.55
C GLY A 158 -11.35 10.38 1.69
N GLU A 159 -12.67 10.47 1.65
CA GLU A 159 -13.56 9.79 2.61
C GLU A 159 -14.24 8.56 2.00
N LYS A 160 -13.96 8.27 0.72
CA LYS A 160 -14.42 7.10 -0.02
C LYS A 160 -13.60 6.92 -1.30
N PRO A 161 -13.65 5.74 -1.94
CA PRO A 161 -12.99 5.51 -3.21
C PRO A 161 -13.47 6.50 -4.29
N TYR A 162 -12.56 6.86 -5.20
CA TYR A 162 -12.88 7.77 -6.30
C TYR A 162 -12.20 7.35 -7.60
N ARG A 163 -12.74 7.81 -8.72
CA ARG A 163 -12.17 7.63 -10.05
C ARG A 163 -11.50 8.91 -10.53
N TYR A 164 -10.32 8.76 -11.10
CA TYR A 164 -9.61 9.86 -11.74
C TYR A 164 -8.60 9.33 -12.77
N ALA A 165 -8.50 10.02 -13.91
CA ALA A 165 -7.57 9.68 -15.00
C ALA A 165 -7.71 8.21 -15.49
N GLY A 166 -8.90 7.62 -15.41
CA GLY A 166 -9.18 6.24 -15.82
C GLY A 166 -8.69 5.17 -14.83
N LEU A 167 -8.38 5.53 -13.59
CA LEU A 167 -8.01 4.65 -12.50
C LEU A 167 -8.94 4.85 -11.30
N ASP A 168 -9.20 3.78 -10.56
CA ASP A 168 -9.87 3.81 -9.28
C ASP A 168 -8.84 4.02 -8.16
N PHE A 169 -9.08 5.00 -7.30
CA PHE A 169 -8.21 5.36 -6.17
C PHE A 169 -8.84 4.93 -4.86
N TYR A 170 -8.04 4.34 -3.99
CA TYR A 170 -8.43 3.88 -2.65
C TYR A 170 -7.67 4.68 -1.59
N PRO A 171 -8.28 5.75 -1.04
CA PRO A 171 -7.63 6.69 -0.14
C PRO A 171 -7.07 6.07 1.12
N ILE A 172 -5.90 6.59 1.53
CA ILE A 172 -5.27 6.30 2.81
C ILE A 172 -5.61 7.37 3.86
N SER A 173 -5.43 7.05 5.13
CA SER A 173 -5.66 7.98 6.23
C SER A 173 -4.63 9.11 6.22
N PHE A 174 -5.11 10.36 6.23
CA PHE A 174 -4.22 11.52 6.39
C PHE A 174 -3.49 11.48 7.75
N ARG A 175 -4.25 11.24 8.82
CA ARG A 175 -3.76 10.95 10.19
C ARG A 175 -4.71 9.94 10.79
N LEU A 176 -4.25 8.73 11.05
CA LEU A 176 -5.10 7.63 11.51
C LEU A 176 -5.88 8.01 12.78
N GLY A 177 -5.21 8.53 13.81
CA GLY A 177 -5.88 8.91 15.05
C GLY A 177 -7.01 9.93 14.89
N SER A 178 -6.90 10.87 13.92
CA SER A 178 -7.98 11.80 13.57
C SER A 178 -9.08 11.10 12.75
N THR A 179 -8.70 10.20 11.85
CA THR A 179 -9.62 9.45 11.01
C THR A 179 -10.52 8.56 11.86
N LEU A 180 -9.96 7.86 12.85
CA LEU A 180 -10.71 7.01 13.78
C LEU A 180 -11.73 7.75 14.66
N LYS A 181 -11.64 9.09 14.74
CA LYS A 181 -12.62 9.92 15.48
C LYS A 181 -13.80 10.37 14.62
N LYS A 182 -13.77 10.14 13.31
CA LYS A 182 -14.86 10.54 12.41
C LYS A 182 -16.09 9.65 12.62
N LYS A 183 -17.28 10.23 12.44
CA LYS A 183 -18.54 9.51 12.57
C LYS A 183 -18.85 8.61 11.36
N SER A 184 -18.36 8.97 10.18
CA SER A 184 -18.65 8.25 8.92
C SER A 184 -17.48 8.38 7.93
N GLY A 185 -17.58 7.65 6.82
CA GLY A 185 -16.58 7.63 5.75
C GLY A 185 -15.77 6.34 5.76
N TYR A 186 -14.83 6.26 4.80
CA TYR A 186 -13.95 5.12 4.57
C TYR A 186 -12.51 5.57 4.49
N SER A 187 -11.58 4.75 4.93
CA SER A 187 -10.15 5.03 4.81
C SER A 187 -9.33 3.76 5.00
N THR A 188 -8.03 3.86 4.70
CA THR A 188 -7.07 2.77 4.87
C THR A 188 -6.04 3.12 5.94
N MET A 189 -5.80 2.20 6.87
CA MET A 189 -4.65 2.20 7.77
C MET A 189 -3.47 1.57 7.04
N VAL A 190 -2.38 2.31 6.89
CA VAL A 190 -1.14 1.84 6.29
C VAL A 190 -0.19 1.35 7.38
N VAL A 191 0.37 0.17 7.21
CA VAL A 191 1.30 -0.47 8.15
C VAL A 191 2.51 -1.03 7.40
N HIS A 192 3.71 -0.73 7.90
CA HIS A 192 4.98 -1.31 7.43
C HIS A 192 5.42 -2.34 8.47
N THR A 193 5.12 -3.62 8.25
CA THR A 193 5.32 -4.67 9.26
C THR A 193 6.77 -4.84 9.67
N ASN A 194 7.72 -4.57 8.78
CA ASN A 194 9.17 -4.62 9.06
C ASN A 194 9.63 -3.71 10.20
N THR A 195 8.84 -2.68 10.54
CA THR A 195 9.18 -1.69 11.58
C THR A 195 8.25 -1.72 12.79
N VAL A 196 7.27 -2.62 12.82
CA VAL A 196 6.29 -2.71 13.92
C VAL A 196 6.97 -3.21 15.19
N SER A 197 6.92 -2.42 16.26
CA SER A 197 7.35 -2.81 17.60
C SER A 197 6.23 -3.48 18.40
N ASP A 198 6.55 -4.09 19.53
CA ASP A 198 5.54 -4.64 20.44
C ASP A 198 4.64 -3.54 21.04
N GLU A 199 5.16 -2.31 21.19
CA GLU A 199 4.36 -1.14 21.58
C GLU A 199 3.40 -0.73 20.47
N ASP A 200 3.84 -0.79 19.21
CA ASP A 200 2.98 -0.55 18.06
C ASP A 200 1.85 -1.59 17.98
N LEU A 201 2.15 -2.86 18.23
CA LEU A 201 1.13 -3.92 18.27
C LEU A 201 0.05 -3.63 19.29
N LYS A 202 0.42 -3.24 20.52
CA LYS A 202 -0.53 -2.83 21.57
C LYS A 202 -1.37 -1.61 21.15
N ARG A 203 -0.73 -0.65 20.48
CA ARG A 203 -1.43 0.53 19.95
C ARG A 203 -2.44 0.16 18.85
N TYR A 204 -2.05 -0.73 17.92
CA TYR A 204 -2.94 -1.23 16.87
C TYR A 204 -4.10 -2.04 17.46
N GLU A 205 -3.85 -2.88 18.45
CA GLU A 205 -4.91 -3.61 19.16
C GLU A 205 -5.93 -2.66 19.78
N GLY A 206 -5.49 -1.56 20.42
CA GLY A 206 -6.37 -0.52 20.91
C GLY A 206 -7.17 0.19 19.80
N TYR A 207 -6.66 0.25 18.56
CA TYR A 207 -7.43 0.76 17.42
C TYR A 207 -8.50 -0.23 16.98
N PHE A 208 -8.19 -1.55 16.94
CA PHE A 208 -9.16 -2.57 16.60
C PHE A 208 -10.32 -2.67 17.59
N GLN A 209 -10.06 -2.42 18.87
CA GLN A 209 -11.06 -2.43 19.95
C GLN A 209 -11.90 -1.13 20.01
N ARG A 210 -11.59 -0.13 19.18
CA ARG A 210 -12.19 1.18 19.29
C ARG A 210 -13.67 1.16 18.89
N GLU A 211 -14.55 1.59 19.78
CA GLU A 211 -15.98 1.77 19.52
C GLU A 211 -16.25 2.78 18.39
N GLY A 212 -17.29 2.52 17.60
CA GLY A 212 -17.70 3.37 16.48
C GLY A 212 -16.82 3.25 15.23
N VAL A 213 -15.82 2.33 15.24
CA VAL A 213 -15.01 1.97 14.07
C VAL A 213 -15.39 0.56 13.64
N ALA A 214 -15.80 0.41 12.38
CA ALA A 214 -15.99 -0.89 11.74
C ALA A 214 -14.75 -1.21 10.89
N TRP A 215 -14.09 -2.30 11.17
CA TRP A 215 -13.01 -2.84 10.38
C TRP A 215 -13.59 -3.73 9.29
N ILE A 216 -13.29 -3.41 8.04
CA ILE A 216 -13.80 -4.11 6.87
C ILE A 216 -12.67 -4.76 6.11
N SER A 217 -12.95 -5.82 5.33
CA SER A 217 -11.97 -6.39 4.41
C SER A 217 -11.59 -5.38 3.32
N PHE A 218 -10.40 -5.54 2.75
CA PHE A 218 -10.04 -4.70 1.61
C PHE A 218 -10.88 -5.03 0.38
N GLU A 219 -11.35 -6.26 0.24
CA GLU A 219 -12.27 -6.67 -0.82
C GLU A 219 -13.62 -5.92 -0.72
N GLU A 220 -14.21 -5.80 0.49
CA GLU A 220 -15.39 -4.95 0.70
C GLU A 220 -15.10 -3.51 0.26
N TYR A 221 -13.92 -2.99 0.59
CA TYR A 221 -13.53 -1.64 0.20
C TYR A 221 -13.40 -1.47 -1.33
N LEU A 222 -12.85 -2.48 -2.03
CA LEU A 222 -12.80 -2.50 -3.49
C LEU A 222 -14.18 -2.48 -4.14
N GLY A 223 -15.16 -3.12 -3.54
CA GLY A 223 -16.54 -3.19 -4.01
C GLY A 223 -17.35 -1.88 -3.89
N LEU A 224 -16.86 -0.89 -3.15
CA LEU A 224 -17.59 0.35 -2.92
C LEU A 224 -17.79 1.17 -4.20
N PRO A 225 -18.90 1.91 -4.31
CA PRO A 225 -19.11 2.86 -5.39
C PRO A 225 -18.03 3.95 -5.43
N LYS A 226 -17.51 4.25 -6.62
CA LYS A 226 -16.51 5.28 -6.84
C LYS A 226 -17.19 6.58 -7.26
N THR A 227 -16.68 7.70 -6.78
CA THR A 227 -17.11 9.03 -7.20
C THR A 227 -16.07 9.65 -8.11
N GLU A 228 -16.49 10.36 -9.15
CA GLU A 228 -15.55 11.10 -9.99
C GLU A 228 -14.87 12.21 -9.17
N LYS A 229 -13.54 12.28 -9.24
CA LYS A 229 -12.78 13.33 -8.56
C LYS A 229 -12.53 14.49 -9.51
N SER A 230 -12.97 15.67 -9.12
CA SER A 230 -12.78 16.91 -9.90
C SER A 230 -11.32 17.39 -9.87
N LEU A 231 -10.94 18.22 -10.85
CA LEU A 231 -9.63 18.88 -10.86
C LEU A 231 -9.37 19.70 -9.57
N PRO A 232 -10.29 20.53 -9.06
CA PRO A 232 -10.09 21.19 -7.76
C PRO A 232 -9.89 20.21 -6.61
N GLY A 233 -10.60 19.05 -6.62
CA GLY A 233 -10.39 17.99 -5.63
C GLY A 233 -8.98 17.40 -5.67
N ARG A 234 -8.40 17.24 -6.86
CA ARG A 234 -7.00 16.79 -7.04
C ARG A 234 -6.00 17.85 -6.55
N TRP A 235 -6.23 19.11 -6.84
CA TRP A 235 -5.40 20.21 -6.34
C TRP A 235 -5.41 20.26 -4.80
N LYS A 236 -6.58 20.14 -4.19
CA LYS A 236 -6.72 20.08 -2.73
C LYS A 236 -5.89 18.92 -2.15
N GLU A 237 -6.01 17.74 -2.73
CA GLU A 237 -5.27 16.55 -2.32
C GLU A 237 -3.76 16.72 -2.45
N PHE A 238 -3.29 17.28 -3.57
CA PHE A 238 -1.87 17.60 -3.78
C PHE A 238 -1.34 18.51 -2.66
N TRP A 239 -2.04 19.61 -2.33
CA TRP A 239 -1.62 20.52 -1.29
C TRP A 239 -1.71 19.92 0.10
N MET A 240 -2.67 19.04 0.36
CA MET A 240 -2.73 18.28 1.61
C MET A 240 -1.51 17.35 1.75
N ALA A 241 -1.14 16.63 0.70
CA ALA A 241 0.02 15.76 0.70
C ALA A 241 1.32 16.56 0.87
N LYS A 242 1.48 17.65 0.11
CA LYS A 242 2.62 18.55 0.21
C LYS A 242 2.76 19.17 1.59
N GLY A 243 1.66 19.62 2.19
CA GLY A 243 1.64 20.18 3.55
C GLY A 243 2.04 19.12 4.59
N LYS A 244 1.54 17.88 4.46
CA LYS A 244 1.93 16.78 5.35
C LYS A 244 3.45 16.50 5.27
N TYR A 245 4.00 16.46 4.06
CA TYR A 245 5.45 16.33 3.84
C TYR A 245 6.26 17.45 4.53
N LEU A 246 5.86 18.71 4.32
CA LEU A 246 6.57 19.87 4.89
C LEU A 246 6.52 19.86 6.44
N ILE A 247 5.37 19.53 7.02
CA ILE A 247 5.22 19.41 8.48
C ILE A 247 6.09 18.27 9.02
N GLY A 248 6.16 17.14 8.32
CA GLY A 248 7.04 16.01 8.68
C GLY A 248 8.51 16.45 8.72
N LYS A 249 8.97 17.16 7.68
CA LYS A 249 10.34 17.66 7.58
C LYS A 249 10.72 18.71 8.65
N LEU A 250 9.76 19.44 9.20
CA LEU A 250 10.00 20.43 10.26
C LEU A 250 10.06 19.80 11.66
N ARG A 251 9.65 18.54 11.81
CA ARG A 251 9.57 17.84 13.11
C ARG A 251 10.64 16.75 13.30
N GLY A 252 11.32 16.37 12.24
CA GLY A 252 12.48 15.47 12.24
C GLY A 252 13.76 16.25 12.03
#